data_b594fe55b5e744b3c2968b888ef027f8
#
_entry.id   b594fe55b5e744b3c2968b888ef027f8
#
_cell.length_a   1.000
_cell.length_b   1.000
_cell.length_c   1.000
_cell.angle_alpha   90.00
_cell.angle_beta   90.00
_cell.angle_gamma   90.00
#
_symmetry.space_group_name_H-M   'P 1'
#
loop_
_entity.id
_entity.type
_entity.pdbx_description
1 polymer ?
#
loop_
_entity_poly.entity_id
_entity_poly.type
_entity_poly.pdbx_seq_one_letter_code
_entity_poly.pdbx_strand_id
1 'polypeptide(L)'
;MTTTSRSGTPAPAPGCSLTLEKHHGLGNDFLVVFDPSVADADLPALARRVCDRRRGIGADGLLVGTESAELHDAGYDARMVLYNADGSRAEMSGNGIRCFAQALARRRGDLGAQRILTDAGERAVVLHASDRADTVEASVEMGGIGTLTEPEGWSELGAHPDRPVAHLDLGNPHSVVGVDDVRAVDLVTLGGKVPHVNLEIIEPGPESHGITMRVHERGVGVTDACGTGACASAWAAVKWGLVAATTQEVVVHMDGGSAKVSVNHPVDGSVTLTGPAAHIATIEIEIT
;
A
#
# COMPACT_ATOMS: atom_id res chain seq x y z
N MET A 1 43.86 52.72 -20.08
CA MET A 1 42.87 51.82 -20.68
C MET A 1 42.85 50.58 -19.81
N THR A 2 41.87 50.47 -18.92
CA THR A 2 41.71 49.36 -17.95
C THR A 2 40.61 48.48 -18.48
N THR A 3 40.94 47.29 -18.90
CA THR A 3 40.00 46.23 -19.35
C THR A 3 39.42 45.53 -18.14
N THR A 4 38.18 45.78 -17.83
CA THR A 4 37.39 45.04 -16.85
C THR A 4 36.98 43.66 -17.46
N SER A 5 37.54 42.59 -16.93
CA SER A 5 37.10 41.22 -17.23
C SER A 5 35.76 40.99 -16.53
N ARG A 6 34.71 40.72 -17.32
CA ARG A 6 33.43 40.21 -16.81
C ARG A 6 33.61 38.73 -16.36
N SER A 7 33.51 38.49 -15.07
CA SER A 7 33.40 37.15 -14.54
C SER A 7 32.01 36.58 -14.97
N GLY A 8 32.02 35.69 -15.94
CA GLY A 8 30.87 34.93 -16.31
C GLY A 8 30.48 34.01 -15.15
N THR A 9 29.25 34.10 -14.66
CA THR A 9 28.67 33.14 -13.75
C THR A 9 28.70 31.76 -14.44
N PRO A 10 29.24 30.72 -13.83
CA PRO A 10 29.21 29.40 -14.43
C PRO A 10 27.75 28.99 -14.68
N ALA A 11 27.49 28.38 -15.85
CA ALA A 11 26.20 27.81 -16.17
C ALA A 11 25.86 26.76 -15.08
N PRO A 12 24.58 26.66 -14.63
CA PRO A 12 24.18 25.63 -13.70
C PRO A 12 24.53 24.26 -14.30
N ALA A 13 25.02 23.36 -13.44
CA ALA A 13 25.27 21.97 -13.82
C ALA A 13 23.99 21.39 -14.43
N PRO A 14 24.08 20.49 -15.45
CA PRO A 14 22.90 19.87 -16.02
C PRO A 14 22.10 19.21 -14.89
N GLY A 15 20.80 19.58 -14.78
CA GLY A 15 19.90 19.03 -13.78
C GLY A 15 19.85 17.51 -13.88
N CYS A 16 19.85 16.82 -12.76
CA CYS A 16 19.66 15.37 -12.73
C CYS A 16 18.18 15.10 -13.13
N SER A 17 17.95 14.26 -14.15
CA SER A 17 16.59 13.83 -14.52
C SER A 17 16.22 12.56 -13.77
N LEU A 18 14.96 12.45 -13.33
CA LEU A 18 14.36 11.23 -12.80
C LEU A 18 13.23 10.76 -13.69
N THR A 19 13.20 9.46 -13.95
CA THR A 19 12.05 8.80 -14.55
C THR A 19 11.19 8.22 -13.43
N LEU A 20 9.93 8.62 -13.38
CA LEU A 20 8.93 8.16 -12.42
C LEU A 20 7.83 7.42 -13.18
N GLU A 21 7.43 6.26 -12.70
CA GLU A 21 6.23 5.57 -13.18
C GLU A 21 5.09 5.80 -12.21
N LYS A 22 3.91 6.19 -12.73
CA LYS A 22 2.70 6.35 -11.93
C LYS A 22 1.82 5.13 -12.08
N HIS A 23 1.45 4.53 -10.95
CA HIS A 23 0.61 3.35 -10.86
C HIS A 23 -0.50 3.56 -9.84
N HIS A 24 -1.55 2.73 -9.89
CA HIS A 24 -2.52 2.63 -8.80
C HIS A 24 -2.96 1.18 -8.55
N GLY A 25 -3.32 0.90 -7.30
CA GLY A 25 -4.04 -0.29 -6.90
C GLY A 25 -5.36 0.12 -6.25
N LEU A 26 -6.49 -0.11 -6.93
CA LEU A 26 -7.83 0.23 -6.40
C LEU A 26 -8.00 1.71 -6.01
N GLY A 27 -7.49 2.62 -6.85
CA GLY A 27 -7.57 4.06 -6.60
C GLY A 27 -6.43 4.66 -5.78
N ASN A 28 -5.79 3.88 -4.92
CA ASN A 28 -4.61 4.31 -4.16
C ASN A 28 -3.39 4.37 -5.09
N ASP A 29 -2.87 5.58 -5.35
CA ASP A 29 -1.91 5.83 -6.41
C ASP A 29 -0.50 6.14 -5.89
N PHE A 30 0.50 5.61 -6.61
CA PHE A 30 1.91 5.72 -6.24
C PHE A 30 2.76 6.16 -7.42
N LEU A 31 3.82 6.90 -7.10
CA LEU A 31 4.95 7.11 -7.99
C LEU A 31 6.03 6.09 -7.65
N VAL A 32 6.61 5.45 -8.65
CA VAL A 32 7.69 4.48 -8.49
C VAL A 32 8.94 5.03 -9.18
N VAL A 33 10.06 4.99 -8.47
CA VAL A 33 11.39 5.35 -9.01
C VAL A 33 12.39 4.27 -8.64
N PHE A 34 13.26 3.90 -9.58
CA PHE A 34 14.33 2.94 -9.34
C PHE A 34 15.69 3.64 -9.34
N ASP A 35 16.51 3.30 -8.36
CA ASP A 35 17.90 3.75 -8.20
C ASP A 35 18.07 5.27 -8.42
N PRO A 36 17.26 6.12 -7.75
CA PRO A 36 17.34 7.55 -7.98
C PRO A 36 18.72 8.08 -7.55
N SER A 37 19.30 8.97 -8.38
CA SER A 37 20.55 9.69 -8.04
C SER A 37 20.29 10.78 -7.00
N VAL A 38 19.61 10.41 -5.90
CA VAL A 38 19.21 11.27 -4.79
C VAL A 38 19.69 10.62 -3.51
N ALA A 39 20.29 11.39 -2.61
CA ALA A 39 20.70 10.86 -1.32
C ALA A 39 19.50 10.42 -0.48
N ASP A 40 19.64 9.34 0.29
CA ASP A 40 18.56 8.79 1.14
C ASP A 40 17.94 9.85 2.06
N ALA A 41 18.76 10.78 2.58
CA ALA A 41 18.31 11.87 3.43
C ALA A 41 17.34 12.85 2.73
N ASP A 42 17.39 12.93 1.40
CA ASP A 42 16.58 13.84 0.59
C ASP A 42 15.31 13.17 0.04
N LEU A 43 15.18 11.85 0.13
CA LEU A 43 14.01 11.10 -0.34
C LEU A 43 12.69 11.55 0.30
N PRO A 44 12.62 11.88 1.62
CA PRO A 44 11.41 12.45 2.21
C PRO A 44 10.99 13.79 1.59
N ALA A 45 11.96 14.63 1.21
CA ALA A 45 11.70 15.90 0.55
C ALA A 45 11.26 15.71 -0.91
N LEU A 46 11.87 14.75 -1.60
CA LEU A 46 11.45 14.34 -2.94
C LEU A 46 9.99 13.85 -2.92
N ALA A 47 9.64 12.94 -1.99
CA ALA A 47 8.28 12.43 -1.84
C ALA A 47 7.27 13.57 -1.69
N ARG A 48 7.50 14.50 -0.76
CA ARG A 48 6.62 15.68 -0.58
C ARG A 48 6.48 16.51 -1.86
N ARG A 49 7.57 16.68 -2.61
CA ARG A 49 7.56 17.48 -3.84
C ARG A 49 6.78 16.81 -4.95
N VAL A 50 7.06 15.52 -5.22
CA VAL A 50 6.47 14.83 -6.37
C VAL A 50 5.03 14.36 -6.11
N CYS A 51 4.68 14.06 -4.84
CA CYS A 51 3.34 13.63 -4.46
C CYS A 51 2.34 14.78 -4.27
N ASP A 52 2.79 16.05 -4.23
CA ASP A 52 1.87 17.21 -4.18
C ASP A 52 0.96 17.22 -5.41
N ARG A 53 -0.37 17.07 -5.18
CA ARG A 53 -1.36 16.98 -6.27
C ARG A 53 -1.60 18.30 -7.02
N ARG A 54 -1.05 19.43 -6.54
CA ARG A 54 -1.24 20.76 -7.14
C ARG A 54 0.05 21.32 -7.74
N ARG A 55 1.21 20.95 -7.19
CA ARG A 55 2.52 21.52 -7.55
C ARG A 55 3.52 20.46 -8.03
N GLY A 56 3.22 19.17 -7.80
CA GLY A 56 3.96 18.02 -8.26
C GLY A 56 3.17 17.22 -9.30
N ILE A 57 3.47 15.92 -9.38
CA ILE A 57 2.74 14.97 -10.21
C ILE A 57 1.44 14.55 -9.50
N GLY A 58 1.49 14.48 -8.17
CA GLY A 58 0.40 14.04 -7.31
C GLY A 58 0.36 12.52 -7.17
N ALA A 59 0.38 12.05 -5.92
CA ALA A 59 0.19 10.64 -5.55
C ALA A 59 -0.04 10.53 -4.03
N ASP A 60 -0.47 9.35 -3.57
CA ASP A 60 -0.56 9.04 -2.14
C ASP A 60 0.81 8.70 -1.54
N GLY A 61 1.77 8.26 -2.37
CA GLY A 61 3.12 7.97 -1.92
C GLY A 61 4.14 7.78 -3.05
N LEU A 62 5.41 7.75 -2.62
CA LEU A 62 6.57 7.45 -3.46
C LEU A 62 7.17 6.10 -3.04
N LEU A 63 7.30 5.20 -4.01
CA LEU A 63 7.98 3.92 -3.87
C LEU A 63 9.36 4.02 -4.48
N VAL A 64 10.39 3.83 -3.67
CA VAL A 64 11.78 3.86 -4.10
C VAL A 64 12.29 2.44 -4.19
N GLY A 65 12.67 2.03 -5.40
CA GLY A 65 13.25 0.74 -5.71
C GLY A 65 14.78 0.79 -5.76
N THR A 66 15.42 -0.23 -5.24
CA THR A 66 16.85 -0.45 -5.37
C THR A 66 17.11 -1.87 -5.86
N GLU A 67 17.88 -1.99 -6.93
CA GLU A 67 18.41 -3.26 -7.44
C GLU A 67 19.93 -3.25 -7.24
N SER A 68 20.50 -4.28 -6.63
CA SER A 68 21.96 -4.41 -6.46
C SER A 68 22.39 -5.88 -6.51
N ALA A 69 23.68 -6.10 -6.78
CA ALA A 69 24.26 -7.43 -6.77
C ALA A 69 24.13 -8.10 -5.39
N GLU A 70 24.29 -7.33 -4.30
CA GLU A 70 24.17 -7.84 -2.93
C GLU A 70 22.75 -8.30 -2.62
N LEU A 71 21.71 -7.60 -3.13
CA LEU A 71 20.31 -8.02 -3.00
C LEU A 71 20.06 -9.30 -3.79
N HIS A 72 20.57 -9.40 -5.01
CA HIS A 72 20.46 -10.61 -5.83
C HIS A 72 21.18 -11.81 -5.19
N ASP A 73 22.37 -11.64 -4.64
CA ASP A 73 23.12 -12.68 -3.93
C ASP A 73 22.38 -13.15 -2.67
N ALA A 74 21.64 -12.25 -2.03
CA ALA A 74 20.74 -12.56 -0.91
C ALA A 74 19.40 -13.17 -1.35
N GLY A 75 19.15 -13.30 -2.66
CA GLY A 75 17.96 -13.93 -3.23
C GLY A 75 16.77 -12.98 -3.36
N TYR A 76 16.98 -11.66 -3.31
CA TYR A 76 15.94 -10.65 -3.55
C TYR A 76 16.06 -10.05 -4.95
N ASP A 77 14.92 -9.78 -5.54
CA ASP A 77 14.85 -9.11 -6.84
C ASP A 77 15.06 -7.60 -6.73
N ALA A 78 14.52 -7.00 -5.68
CA ALA A 78 14.68 -5.59 -5.38
C ALA A 78 14.39 -5.30 -3.91
N ARG A 79 14.82 -4.13 -3.42
CA ARG A 79 14.32 -3.53 -2.18
C ARG A 79 13.34 -2.42 -2.51
N MET A 80 12.23 -2.36 -1.76
CA MET A 80 11.25 -1.28 -1.82
C MET A 80 11.23 -0.49 -0.53
N VAL A 81 11.31 0.83 -0.62
CA VAL A 81 11.08 1.76 0.49
C VAL A 81 9.89 2.64 0.14
N LEU A 82 8.95 2.78 1.07
CA LEU A 82 7.73 3.56 0.89
C LEU A 82 7.79 4.87 1.69
N TYR A 83 7.54 5.97 1.01
CA TYR A 83 7.29 7.28 1.61
C TYR A 83 5.86 7.72 1.31
N ASN A 84 5.12 8.13 2.35
CA ASN A 84 3.83 8.79 2.19
C ASN A 84 3.98 10.15 1.52
N ALA A 85 2.88 10.76 1.06
CA ALA A 85 2.89 12.08 0.42
C ALA A 85 3.44 13.20 1.33
N ASP A 86 3.37 13.05 2.65
CA ASP A 86 3.94 13.99 3.62
C ASP A 86 5.45 13.78 3.85
N GLY A 87 6.05 12.77 3.21
CA GLY A 87 7.45 12.39 3.34
C GLY A 87 7.75 11.49 4.54
N SER A 88 6.77 11.11 5.33
CA SER A 88 6.95 10.09 6.36
C SER A 88 7.19 8.72 5.73
N ARG A 89 8.02 7.89 6.39
CA ARG A 89 8.30 6.53 5.95
C ARG A 89 7.22 5.58 6.50
N ALA A 90 6.75 4.67 5.67
CA ALA A 90 5.85 3.61 6.07
C ALA A 90 6.47 2.24 5.80
N GLU A 91 6.14 1.27 6.64
CA GLU A 91 6.74 -0.05 6.61
C GLU A 91 6.24 -0.89 5.43
N MET A 92 4.94 -0.75 5.09
CA MET A 92 4.26 -1.55 4.06
C MET A 92 2.99 -0.88 3.55
N SER A 93 2.67 -1.15 2.28
CA SER A 93 1.35 -0.91 1.67
C SER A 93 1.00 -2.09 0.77
N GLY A 94 -0.14 -2.72 0.99
CA GLY A 94 -0.63 -3.81 0.13
C GLY A 94 -0.91 -3.35 -1.31
N ASN A 95 -1.38 -2.12 -1.50
CA ASN A 95 -1.57 -1.52 -2.81
C ASN A 95 -0.20 -1.12 -3.42
N GLY A 96 0.67 -0.52 -2.60
CA GLY A 96 2.00 -0.08 -3.02
C GLY A 96 2.88 -1.21 -3.52
N ILE A 97 2.92 -2.35 -2.81
CA ILE A 97 3.76 -3.50 -3.22
C ILE A 97 3.29 -4.08 -4.57
N ARG A 98 1.96 -4.10 -4.86
CA ARG A 98 1.45 -4.54 -6.16
C ARG A 98 1.84 -3.58 -7.28
N CYS A 99 1.74 -2.27 -7.04
CA CYS A 99 2.21 -1.23 -7.96
C CYS A 99 3.71 -1.34 -8.22
N PHE A 100 4.51 -1.54 -7.17
CA PHE A 100 5.95 -1.71 -7.29
C PHE A 100 6.33 -2.96 -8.10
N ALA A 101 5.68 -4.09 -7.81
CA ALA A 101 5.92 -5.33 -8.55
C ALA A 101 5.58 -5.20 -10.05
N GLN A 102 4.49 -4.49 -10.40
CA GLN A 102 4.18 -4.19 -11.78
C GLN A 102 5.25 -3.31 -12.43
N ALA A 103 5.72 -2.26 -11.76
CA ALA A 103 6.79 -1.40 -12.27
C ALA A 103 8.09 -2.19 -12.48
N LEU A 104 8.48 -3.05 -11.53
CA LEU A 104 9.64 -3.92 -11.65
C LEU A 104 9.52 -4.90 -12.82
N ALA A 105 8.34 -5.52 -13.00
CA ALA A 105 8.07 -6.41 -14.13
C ALA A 105 8.14 -5.68 -15.48
N ARG A 106 7.61 -4.46 -15.56
CA ARG A 106 7.71 -3.62 -16.77
C ARG A 106 9.17 -3.29 -17.10
N ARG A 107 9.97 -2.95 -16.10
CA ARG A 107 11.40 -2.67 -16.24
C ARG A 107 12.18 -3.89 -16.73
N ARG A 108 11.83 -5.10 -16.27
CA ARG A 108 12.48 -6.37 -16.65
C ARG A 108 11.94 -6.98 -17.92
N GLY A 109 10.73 -6.62 -18.33
CA GLY A 109 10.04 -7.17 -19.49
C GLY A 109 9.44 -8.56 -19.27
N ASP A 110 9.21 -8.96 -18.01
CA ASP A 110 8.60 -10.24 -17.67
C ASP A 110 7.64 -10.14 -16.48
N LEU A 111 6.72 -11.11 -16.35
CA LEU A 111 5.77 -11.24 -15.26
C LEU A 111 6.17 -12.34 -14.25
N GLY A 112 7.47 -12.68 -14.18
CA GLY A 112 7.97 -13.69 -13.26
C GLY A 112 7.66 -13.41 -11.79
N ALA A 113 7.76 -14.45 -10.96
CA ALA A 113 7.66 -14.29 -9.52
C ALA A 113 8.78 -13.38 -9.00
N GLN A 114 8.48 -12.58 -7.99
CA GLN A 114 9.40 -11.59 -7.42
C GLN A 114 9.51 -11.76 -5.92
N ARG A 115 10.72 -11.60 -5.39
CA ARG A 115 10.99 -11.52 -3.95
C ARG A 115 11.48 -10.11 -3.63
N ILE A 116 10.64 -9.34 -2.96
CA ILE A 116 10.87 -7.92 -2.68
C ILE A 116 11.14 -7.74 -1.19
N LEU A 117 12.29 -7.13 -0.86
CA LEU A 117 12.62 -6.78 0.51
C LEU A 117 11.96 -5.44 0.86
N THR A 118 11.16 -5.41 1.92
CA THR A 118 10.51 -4.20 2.44
C THR A 118 10.94 -3.93 3.88
N ASP A 119 10.55 -2.79 4.46
CA ASP A 119 10.80 -2.50 5.87
C ASP A 119 9.98 -3.42 6.81
N ALA A 120 8.88 -4.00 6.32
CA ALA A 120 8.11 -5.03 7.01
C ALA A 120 8.59 -6.47 6.69
N GLY A 121 9.80 -6.62 6.15
CA GLY A 121 10.38 -7.90 5.76
C GLY A 121 10.15 -8.26 4.29
N GLU A 122 10.44 -9.52 3.97
CA GLU A 122 10.28 -10.07 2.62
C GLU A 122 8.81 -10.17 2.22
N ARG A 123 8.55 -9.90 0.93
CA ARG A 123 7.27 -10.17 0.27
C ARG A 123 7.49 -10.94 -1.02
N ALA A 124 6.88 -12.11 -1.12
CA ALA A 124 6.78 -12.86 -2.37
C ALA A 124 5.57 -12.35 -3.15
N VAL A 125 5.79 -12.02 -4.40
CA VAL A 125 4.76 -11.48 -5.31
C VAL A 125 4.73 -12.32 -6.58
N VAL A 126 3.54 -12.73 -7.00
CA VAL A 126 3.30 -13.42 -8.27
C VAL A 126 2.38 -12.54 -9.12
N LEU A 127 2.81 -12.23 -10.34
CA LEU A 127 2.04 -11.44 -11.27
C LEU A 127 1.34 -12.32 -12.30
N HIS A 128 0.09 -11.97 -12.59
CA HIS A 128 -0.73 -12.60 -13.61
C HIS A 128 -1.16 -11.57 -14.64
N ALA A 129 -1.17 -11.96 -15.90
CA ALA A 129 -1.68 -11.11 -16.97
C ALA A 129 -3.18 -10.83 -16.74
N SER A 130 -3.59 -9.61 -17.06
CA SER A 130 -4.99 -9.18 -17.07
C SER A 130 -5.46 -8.99 -18.52
N ASP A 131 -6.78 -8.92 -18.72
CA ASP A 131 -7.36 -8.58 -20.02
C ASP A 131 -7.04 -7.15 -20.49
N ARG A 132 -6.57 -6.31 -19.58
CA ARG A 132 -6.11 -4.94 -19.86
C ARG A 132 -4.60 -4.90 -19.93
N ALA A 133 -4.08 -4.33 -21.01
CA ALA A 133 -2.65 -4.24 -21.28
C ALA A 133 -1.87 -3.38 -20.24
N ASP A 134 -2.55 -2.44 -19.59
CA ASP A 134 -2.00 -1.54 -18.57
C ASP A 134 -2.09 -2.11 -17.14
N THR A 135 -2.73 -3.24 -16.96
CA THR A 135 -3.08 -3.81 -15.64
C THR A 135 -2.51 -5.22 -15.50
N VAL A 136 -2.12 -5.58 -14.29
CA VAL A 136 -1.82 -6.95 -13.87
C VAL A 136 -2.63 -7.30 -12.62
N GLU A 137 -2.90 -8.58 -12.41
CA GLU A 137 -3.31 -9.10 -11.10
C GLU A 137 -2.06 -9.52 -10.34
N ALA A 138 -1.90 -9.03 -9.12
CA ALA A 138 -0.75 -9.34 -8.27
C ALA A 138 -1.19 -10.06 -7.01
N SER A 139 -0.66 -11.26 -6.78
CA SER A 139 -0.83 -12.03 -5.57
C SER A 139 0.40 -11.82 -4.68
N VAL A 140 0.18 -11.37 -3.45
CA VAL A 140 1.24 -10.99 -2.49
C VAL A 140 1.08 -11.82 -1.23
N GLU A 141 2.14 -12.51 -0.80
CA GLU A 141 2.19 -13.11 0.52
C GLU A 141 2.37 -12.02 1.57
N MET A 142 1.33 -11.79 2.35
CA MET A 142 1.30 -10.72 3.36
C MET A 142 1.90 -11.16 4.71
N GLY A 143 2.16 -12.46 4.88
CA GLY A 143 2.67 -13.06 6.12
C GLY A 143 1.56 -13.45 7.08
N GLY A 144 1.94 -13.76 8.31
CA GLY A 144 1.01 -14.14 9.38
C GLY A 144 0.30 -12.95 9.99
N ILE A 145 -0.88 -13.20 10.58
CA ILE A 145 -1.65 -12.22 11.31
C ILE A 145 -1.44 -12.42 12.81
N GLY A 146 -0.88 -11.39 13.45
CA GLY A 146 -0.77 -11.31 14.91
C GLY A 146 -2.05 -10.77 15.54
N THR A 147 -2.18 -10.94 16.86
CA THR A 147 -3.23 -10.32 17.65
C THR A 147 -2.66 -9.19 18.51
N LEU A 148 -3.39 -8.10 18.64
CA LEU A 148 -3.05 -6.95 19.48
C LEU A 148 -4.01 -6.81 20.64
N THR A 149 -3.61 -6.05 21.64
CA THR A 149 -4.50 -5.57 22.70
C THR A 149 -5.37 -4.45 22.19
N GLU A 150 -6.46 -4.17 22.91
CA GLU A 150 -7.32 -3.03 22.65
C GLU A 150 -6.52 -1.71 22.59
N PRO A 151 -6.67 -0.89 21.53
CA PRO A 151 -5.93 0.35 21.38
C PRO A 151 -6.44 1.45 22.33
N GLU A 152 -5.59 2.43 22.59
CA GLU A 152 -5.97 3.64 23.31
C GLU A 152 -7.13 4.36 22.62
N GLY A 153 -8.09 4.86 23.39
CA GLY A 153 -9.30 5.54 22.89
C GLY A 153 -10.42 4.60 22.45
N TRP A 154 -10.22 3.28 22.46
CA TRP A 154 -11.22 2.33 21.98
C TRP A 154 -12.59 2.46 22.70
N SER A 155 -12.58 2.60 24.02
CA SER A 155 -13.82 2.77 24.79
C SER A 155 -14.64 4.01 24.38
N GLU A 156 -14.00 5.02 23.79
CA GLU A 156 -14.66 6.24 23.30
C GLU A 156 -15.46 6.04 22.02
N LEU A 157 -15.23 4.92 21.31
CA LEU A 157 -16.00 4.58 20.11
C LEU A 157 -17.46 4.30 20.45
N GLY A 158 -17.75 3.85 21.66
CA GLY A 158 -19.09 3.48 22.07
C GLY A 158 -19.65 2.28 21.28
N ALA A 159 -18.78 1.39 20.81
CA ALA A 159 -19.19 0.18 20.10
C ALA A 159 -20.07 -0.67 21.01
N HIS A 160 -21.19 -1.20 20.47
CA HIS A 160 -22.05 -2.08 21.24
C HIS A 160 -21.24 -3.34 21.66
N PRO A 161 -21.33 -3.79 22.92
CA PRO A 161 -20.49 -4.89 23.43
C PRO A 161 -20.68 -6.23 22.71
N ASP A 162 -21.83 -6.43 22.05
CA ASP A 162 -22.11 -7.66 21.30
C ASP A 162 -21.58 -7.62 19.86
N ARG A 163 -21.00 -6.51 19.41
CA ARG A 163 -20.40 -6.45 18.08
C ARG A 163 -19.08 -7.22 18.05
N PRO A 164 -18.85 -8.01 16.99
CA PRO A 164 -17.57 -8.69 16.83
C PRO A 164 -16.46 -7.67 16.56
N VAL A 165 -15.34 -7.80 17.29
CA VAL A 165 -14.16 -6.95 17.19
C VAL A 165 -12.90 -7.82 17.13
N ALA A 166 -11.92 -7.41 16.34
CA ALA A 166 -10.59 -8.00 16.33
C ALA A 166 -9.52 -6.91 16.22
N HIS A 167 -8.48 -7.00 17.06
CA HIS A 167 -7.30 -6.16 16.99
C HIS A 167 -6.14 -7.00 16.46
N LEU A 168 -5.60 -6.62 15.31
CA LEU A 168 -4.74 -7.46 14.48
C LEU A 168 -3.48 -6.71 14.05
N ASP A 169 -2.39 -7.45 13.85
CA ASP A 169 -1.11 -6.96 13.36
C ASP A 169 -0.72 -7.67 12.05
N LEU A 170 -0.51 -6.89 11.01
CA LEU A 170 0.03 -7.32 9.72
C LEU A 170 1.34 -6.56 9.36
N GLY A 171 2.13 -6.20 10.39
CA GLY A 171 3.25 -5.26 10.26
C GLY A 171 2.82 -3.80 10.46
N ASN A 172 1.50 -3.59 10.58
CA ASN A 172 0.84 -2.36 10.99
C ASN A 172 -0.46 -2.71 11.76
N PRO A 173 -0.91 -1.86 12.69
CA PRO A 173 -2.05 -2.18 13.56
C PRO A 173 -3.39 -1.93 12.87
N HIS A 174 -4.29 -2.90 13.02
CA HIS A 174 -5.67 -2.90 12.51
C HIS A 174 -6.67 -3.20 13.62
N SER A 175 -7.81 -2.51 13.59
CA SER A 175 -8.97 -2.79 14.43
C SER A 175 -10.20 -2.97 13.57
N VAL A 176 -10.69 -4.20 13.48
CA VAL A 176 -11.83 -4.58 12.64
C VAL A 176 -13.09 -4.69 13.49
N VAL A 177 -14.19 -4.08 13.05
CA VAL A 177 -15.49 -4.10 13.72
C VAL A 177 -16.57 -4.58 12.74
N GLY A 178 -17.35 -5.58 13.15
CA GLY A 178 -18.55 -5.99 12.41
C GLY A 178 -19.70 -5.00 12.63
N VAL A 179 -20.33 -4.55 11.54
CA VAL A 179 -21.45 -3.60 11.55
C VAL A 179 -22.61 -4.13 10.70
N ASP A 180 -23.78 -3.52 10.85
CA ASP A 180 -24.96 -3.93 10.05
C ASP A 180 -25.00 -3.25 8.68
N ASP A 181 -24.43 -2.03 8.57
CA ASP A 181 -24.36 -1.23 7.36
C ASP A 181 -23.13 -0.31 7.45
N VAL A 182 -22.12 -0.57 6.62
CA VAL A 182 -20.87 0.23 6.59
C VAL A 182 -21.12 1.67 6.12
N ARG A 183 -22.21 1.93 5.41
CA ARG A 183 -22.58 3.26 4.92
C ARG A 183 -23.25 4.11 6.00
N ALA A 184 -23.88 3.49 6.99
CA ALA A 184 -24.53 4.18 8.11
C ALA A 184 -23.56 4.67 9.18
N VAL A 185 -22.27 4.27 9.14
CA VAL A 185 -21.26 4.60 10.16
C VAL A 185 -20.52 5.88 9.80
N ASP A 186 -20.44 6.85 10.72
CA ASP A 186 -19.56 8.02 10.62
C ASP A 186 -18.11 7.63 10.93
N LEU A 187 -17.46 7.00 9.96
CA LEU A 187 -16.13 6.45 10.08
C LEU A 187 -15.06 7.54 10.27
N VAL A 188 -15.29 8.75 9.77
CA VAL A 188 -14.37 9.90 9.96
C VAL A 188 -14.27 10.26 11.45
N THR A 189 -15.43 10.44 12.10
CA THR A 189 -15.48 10.76 13.53
C THR A 189 -14.93 9.63 14.37
N LEU A 190 -15.25 8.37 14.06
CA LEU A 190 -14.80 7.22 14.85
C LEU A 190 -13.30 6.97 14.70
N GLY A 191 -12.76 7.01 13.48
CA GLY A 191 -11.33 6.81 13.24
C GLY A 191 -10.46 7.88 13.93
N GLY A 192 -10.97 9.13 14.04
CA GLY A 192 -10.30 10.19 14.78
C GLY A 192 -10.15 9.94 16.27
N LYS A 193 -10.95 9.04 16.88
CA LYS A 193 -10.86 8.65 18.30
C LYS A 193 -9.77 7.59 18.57
N VAL A 194 -9.38 6.86 17.53
CA VAL A 194 -8.35 5.80 17.59
C VAL A 194 -7.23 6.07 16.57
N PRO A 195 -6.52 7.20 16.67
CA PRO A 195 -5.62 7.69 15.64
C PRO A 195 -4.35 6.83 15.44
N HIS A 196 -4.13 5.84 16.32
CA HIS A 196 -2.94 4.99 16.32
C HIS A 196 -3.13 3.66 15.59
N VAL A 197 -4.35 3.37 15.11
CA VAL A 197 -4.67 2.14 14.36
C VAL A 197 -5.41 2.47 13.06
N ASN A 198 -5.37 1.54 12.11
CA ASN A 198 -6.32 1.52 11.01
C ASN A 198 -7.63 0.96 11.56
N LEU A 199 -8.73 1.67 11.37
CA LEU A 199 -10.05 1.25 11.80
C LEU A 199 -10.85 0.77 10.60
N GLU A 200 -11.11 -0.52 10.53
CA GLU A 200 -11.94 -1.16 9.52
C GLU A 200 -13.34 -1.44 10.09
N ILE A 201 -14.37 -1.16 9.29
CA ILE A 201 -15.74 -1.62 9.54
C ILE A 201 -16.15 -2.55 8.41
N ILE A 202 -16.77 -3.70 8.78
CA ILE A 202 -17.16 -4.71 7.80
C ILE A 202 -18.58 -5.18 8.00
N GLU A 203 -19.23 -5.54 6.88
CA GLU A 203 -20.51 -6.23 6.81
C GLU A 203 -20.44 -7.40 5.83
N PRO A 204 -21.40 -8.35 5.83
CA PRO A 204 -21.50 -9.35 4.77
C PRO A 204 -21.58 -8.71 3.39
N GLY A 205 -20.83 -9.28 2.44
CA GLY A 205 -20.86 -8.83 1.04
C GLY A 205 -22.03 -9.40 0.24
N PRO A 206 -22.12 -9.03 -1.04
CA PRO A 206 -23.18 -9.54 -1.93
C PRO A 206 -23.06 -11.05 -2.17
N GLU A 207 -21.85 -11.61 -2.14
CA GLU A 207 -21.61 -13.04 -2.29
C GLU A 207 -21.44 -13.71 -0.91
N SER A 208 -21.81 -14.99 -0.80
CA SER A 208 -21.66 -15.77 0.45
C SER A 208 -20.22 -15.92 0.95
N HIS A 209 -19.24 -15.63 0.09
CA HIS A 209 -17.81 -15.63 0.37
C HIS A 209 -17.21 -14.21 0.32
N GLY A 210 -18.03 -13.17 0.35
CA GLY A 210 -17.63 -11.77 0.29
C GLY A 210 -17.95 -10.98 1.54
N ILE A 211 -17.23 -9.87 1.74
CA ILE A 211 -17.50 -8.83 2.72
C ILE A 211 -17.41 -7.46 2.06
N THR A 212 -18.16 -6.49 2.60
CA THR A 212 -17.97 -5.07 2.27
C THR A 212 -17.22 -4.42 3.41
N MET A 213 -16.17 -3.65 3.09
CA MET A 213 -15.29 -2.98 4.03
C MET A 213 -15.17 -1.49 3.73
N ARG A 214 -15.11 -0.67 4.78
CA ARG A 214 -14.59 0.69 4.72
C ARG A 214 -13.53 0.88 5.80
N VAL A 215 -12.59 1.76 5.55
CA VAL A 215 -11.42 1.96 6.41
C VAL A 215 -11.12 3.43 6.67
N HIS A 216 -10.70 3.73 7.90
CA HIS A 216 -10.03 4.97 8.27
C HIS A 216 -8.58 4.62 8.59
N GLU A 217 -7.68 4.98 7.69
CA GLU A 217 -6.26 4.65 7.85
C GLU A 217 -5.54 5.62 8.79
N ARG A 218 -4.64 5.06 9.59
CA ARG A 218 -3.77 5.77 10.53
C ARG A 218 -2.98 6.86 9.81
N GLY A 219 -3.17 8.11 10.23
CA GLY A 219 -2.43 9.27 9.69
C GLY A 219 -2.93 9.77 8.33
N VAL A 220 -3.90 9.09 7.70
CA VAL A 220 -4.43 9.46 6.37
C VAL A 220 -5.90 9.86 6.43
N GLY A 221 -6.72 9.11 7.14
CA GLY A 221 -8.17 9.27 7.19
C GLY A 221 -8.90 8.20 6.38
N VAL A 222 -10.12 8.47 5.94
CA VAL A 222 -10.90 7.54 5.11
C VAL A 222 -10.26 7.46 3.72
N THR A 223 -9.95 6.23 3.29
CA THR A 223 -9.36 5.91 1.98
C THR A 223 -10.24 4.93 1.22
N ASP A 224 -10.08 4.90 -0.10
CA ASP A 224 -10.89 4.05 -0.98
C ASP A 224 -10.50 2.57 -0.91
N ALA A 225 -9.26 2.25 -0.51
CA ALA A 225 -8.77 0.88 -0.41
C ALA A 225 -7.54 0.76 0.49
N CYS A 226 -7.55 -0.23 1.39
CA CYS A 226 -6.42 -0.63 2.22
C CYS A 226 -6.16 -2.14 2.08
N GLY A 227 -4.99 -2.51 1.54
CA GLY A 227 -4.67 -3.92 1.28
C GLY A 227 -4.44 -4.74 2.55
N THR A 228 -3.72 -4.19 3.55
CA THR A 228 -3.53 -4.84 4.86
C THR A 228 -4.83 -4.90 5.63
N GLY A 229 -5.65 -3.83 5.56
CA GLY A 229 -7.00 -3.81 6.13
C GLY A 229 -7.93 -4.86 5.52
N ALA A 230 -7.85 -5.09 4.20
CA ALA A 230 -8.59 -6.16 3.53
C ALA A 230 -8.19 -7.55 4.07
N CYS A 231 -6.90 -7.79 4.30
CA CYS A 231 -6.41 -9.03 4.89
C CYS A 231 -6.91 -9.22 6.34
N ALA A 232 -6.81 -8.18 7.17
CA ALA A 232 -7.32 -8.18 8.54
C ALA A 232 -8.82 -8.47 8.58
N SER A 233 -9.58 -7.80 7.71
CA SER A 233 -11.03 -7.92 7.59
C SER A 233 -11.48 -9.30 7.12
N ALA A 234 -10.83 -9.87 6.11
CA ALA A 234 -11.11 -11.22 5.62
C ALA A 234 -10.84 -12.28 6.70
N TRP A 235 -9.71 -12.17 7.39
CA TRP A 235 -9.38 -13.07 8.51
C TRP A 235 -10.42 -12.97 9.62
N ALA A 236 -10.80 -11.76 10.05
CA ALA A 236 -11.82 -11.53 11.06
C ALA A 236 -13.18 -12.11 10.64
N ALA A 237 -13.60 -11.89 9.39
CA ALA A 237 -14.85 -12.40 8.84
C ALA A 237 -14.94 -13.93 8.89
N VAL A 238 -13.84 -14.63 8.55
CA VAL A 238 -13.75 -16.09 8.65
C VAL A 238 -13.83 -16.55 10.11
N LYS A 239 -13.10 -15.88 11.01
CA LYS A 239 -13.09 -16.20 12.45
C LYS A 239 -14.46 -15.98 13.11
N TRP A 240 -15.21 -14.99 12.69
CA TRP A 240 -16.56 -14.72 13.20
C TRP A 240 -17.67 -15.55 12.53
N GLY A 241 -17.32 -16.30 11.47
CA GLY A 241 -18.30 -17.08 10.70
C GLY A 241 -19.20 -16.23 9.80
N LEU A 242 -18.84 -14.99 9.50
CA LEU A 242 -19.49 -14.18 8.46
C LEU A 242 -19.25 -14.78 7.08
N VAL A 243 -18.09 -15.40 6.90
CA VAL A 243 -17.72 -16.19 5.73
C VAL A 243 -17.38 -17.61 6.19
N ALA A 244 -17.82 -18.61 5.46
CA ALA A 244 -17.59 -20.00 5.83
C ALA A 244 -16.09 -20.32 5.95
N ALA A 245 -15.69 -21.05 6.99
CA ALA A 245 -14.30 -21.44 7.23
C ALA A 245 -13.68 -22.34 6.11
N THR A 246 -14.53 -22.92 5.26
CA THR A 246 -14.12 -23.70 4.07
C THR A 246 -13.86 -22.81 2.84
N THR A 247 -14.11 -21.52 2.94
CA THR A 247 -13.85 -20.56 1.85
C THR A 247 -12.34 -20.42 1.65
N GLN A 248 -11.87 -20.69 0.46
CA GLN A 248 -10.46 -20.56 0.11
C GLN A 248 -10.06 -19.10 -0.14
N GLU A 249 -10.98 -18.30 -0.67
CA GLU A 249 -10.74 -16.92 -1.07
C GLU A 249 -11.95 -16.06 -0.68
N VAL A 250 -11.70 -15.02 0.10
CA VAL A 250 -12.69 -14.02 0.50
C VAL A 250 -12.61 -12.84 -0.44
N VAL A 251 -13.74 -12.45 -1.04
CA VAL A 251 -13.83 -11.20 -1.81
C VAL A 251 -14.08 -10.04 -0.85
N VAL A 252 -13.20 -9.05 -0.88
CA VAL A 252 -13.31 -7.83 -0.05
C VAL A 252 -13.66 -6.66 -0.95
N HIS A 253 -14.91 -6.18 -0.85
CA HIS A 253 -15.40 -5.01 -1.55
C HIS A 253 -15.05 -3.75 -0.76
N MET A 254 -14.43 -2.80 -1.42
CA MET A 254 -14.02 -1.49 -0.89
C MET A 254 -14.52 -0.38 -1.80
N ASP A 255 -14.47 0.88 -1.37
CA ASP A 255 -14.91 2.02 -2.18
C ASP A 255 -14.14 2.13 -3.52
N GLY A 256 -12.85 1.79 -3.54
CA GLY A 256 -12.00 1.80 -4.73
C GLY A 256 -12.08 0.56 -5.61
N GLY A 257 -12.84 -0.47 -5.21
CA GLY A 257 -12.97 -1.75 -5.95
C GLY A 257 -12.79 -2.96 -5.06
N SER A 258 -12.55 -4.12 -5.66
CA SER A 258 -12.49 -5.39 -4.92
C SER A 258 -11.10 -6.00 -4.97
N ALA A 259 -10.72 -6.62 -3.85
CA ALA A 259 -9.55 -7.48 -3.75
C ALA A 259 -9.98 -8.86 -3.25
N LYS A 260 -9.12 -9.85 -3.42
CA LYS A 260 -9.32 -11.21 -2.96
C LYS A 260 -8.29 -11.54 -1.91
N VAL A 261 -8.72 -12.20 -0.84
CA VAL A 261 -7.84 -12.62 0.25
C VAL A 261 -7.99 -14.10 0.47
N SER A 262 -6.91 -14.84 0.23
CA SER A 262 -6.81 -16.23 0.63
C SER A 262 -6.35 -16.29 2.08
N VAL A 263 -7.21 -16.79 2.96
CA VAL A 263 -6.86 -17.05 4.36
C VAL A 263 -6.25 -18.45 4.41
N ASN A 264 -4.94 -18.50 4.15
CA ASN A 264 -4.19 -19.74 4.11
C ASN A 264 -4.06 -20.27 5.53
N HIS A 265 -4.77 -21.30 5.77
CA HIS A 265 -4.82 -22.26 6.85
C HIS A 265 -4.43 -21.92 8.31
N PRO A 266 -5.07 -22.62 9.28
CA PRO A 266 -5.14 -22.30 10.72
C PRO A 266 -3.83 -22.47 11.50
N VAL A 267 -2.72 -22.89 10.89
CA VAL A 267 -1.49 -23.19 11.64
C VAL A 267 -0.54 -22.01 11.72
N ASP A 268 -0.38 -21.22 10.67
CA ASP A 268 0.54 -20.08 10.63
C ASP A 268 -0.15 -18.74 10.45
N GLY A 269 -1.48 -18.74 10.20
CA GLY A 269 -2.26 -17.51 10.05
C GLY A 269 -1.88 -16.67 8.82
N SER A 270 -1.13 -17.22 7.86
CA SER A 270 -0.68 -16.50 6.68
C SER A 270 -1.84 -16.15 5.76
N VAL A 271 -1.76 -15.00 5.11
CA VAL A 271 -2.74 -14.52 4.16
C VAL A 271 -2.07 -14.10 2.86
N THR A 272 -2.75 -14.36 1.75
CA THR A 272 -2.34 -13.89 0.43
C THR A 272 -3.36 -12.88 -0.08
N LEU A 273 -2.89 -11.69 -0.42
CA LEU A 273 -3.70 -10.63 -1.02
C LEU A 273 -3.54 -10.68 -2.54
N THR A 274 -4.64 -10.80 -3.26
CA THR A 274 -4.68 -10.70 -4.72
C THR A 274 -5.52 -9.52 -5.15
N GLY A 275 -4.98 -8.69 -6.04
CA GLY A 275 -5.72 -7.54 -6.57
C GLY A 275 -4.96 -6.85 -7.69
N PRO A 276 -5.63 -5.91 -8.39
CA PRO A 276 -5.07 -5.26 -9.55
C PRO A 276 -3.99 -4.26 -9.19
N ALA A 277 -3.06 -4.08 -10.12
CA ALA A 277 -2.18 -2.92 -10.23
C ALA A 277 -2.20 -2.43 -11.67
N ALA A 278 -2.40 -1.13 -11.86
CA ALA A 278 -2.48 -0.52 -13.19
C ALA A 278 -1.43 0.57 -13.35
N HIS A 279 -0.72 0.54 -14.48
CA HIS A 279 0.18 1.61 -14.89
C HIS A 279 -0.62 2.75 -15.52
N ILE A 280 -0.35 3.98 -15.08
CA ILE A 280 -1.02 5.19 -15.58
C ILE A 280 -0.14 5.92 -16.59
N ALA A 281 1.11 6.22 -16.20
CA ALA A 281 2.02 7.02 -17.00
C ALA A 281 3.48 6.82 -16.59
N THR A 282 4.39 7.06 -17.54
CA THR A 282 5.84 7.25 -17.29
C THR A 282 6.16 8.72 -17.47
N ILE A 283 6.85 9.33 -16.53
CA ILE A 283 7.04 10.78 -16.41
C ILE A 283 8.52 11.07 -16.17
N GLU A 284 9.10 11.99 -16.93
CA GLU A 284 10.46 12.50 -16.70
C GLU A 284 10.38 13.87 -16.03
N ILE A 285 11.15 14.06 -14.96
CA ILE A 285 11.28 15.35 -14.27
C ILE A 285 12.73 15.74 -14.11
N GLU A 286 13.01 17.04 -14.13
CA GLU A 286 14.31 17.59 -13.74
C GLU A 286 14.33 17.88 -12.23
N ILE A 287 15.39 17.42 -11.55
CA ILE A 287 15.66 17.77 -10.17
C ILE A 287 16.75 18.85 -10.16
N THR A 288 16.39 20.00 -9.62
CA THR A 288 17.32 21.14 -9.37
C THR A 288 17.60 21.22 -7.90
#